data_5f62a813b23b26d34df46d51807118a3
#
_entry.id   5f62a813b23b26d34df46d51807118a3
#
_cell.length_a   1.000
_cell.length_b   1.000
_cell.length_c   1.000
_cell.angle_alpha   90.00
_cell.angle_beta   90.00
_cell.angle_gamma   90.00
#
_symmetry.space_group_name_H-M   'P 1'
#
loop_
_entity.id
_entity.type
_entity.pdbx_description
1 polymer ?
#
loop_
_entity_poly.entity_id
_entity_poly.type
_entity_poly.pdbx_seq_one_letter_code
_entity_poly.pdbx_strand_id
1 'polypeptide(L)'
;ASQQNRTPVVYVGANDGFLHGFSATRGEELIAYAPGNLFSTRINAGYHRLTDPNFNHNSLYVDGTPTISDAYIKTGRTEQWRTILAGIQGGGGRGLFALDITDPDTFRESNASDIVLWEFTDQHDAHLGYTFSKPTIVLMNNGRWAAITGNGLNDSATDSTGGQSQLFIIYLDGGLDGIWSYGTDYIRIPTGVGSIGNRNGLFSPAVIDLDNNGTADRVYAGDLNGHLWTFDLSSQDQNLWGLAYGSRPLFTGSAGQSITIKPTVAKHPTDATGKDPNLMIFFGTGQFLKDADKTLTGQQSFYAIWDVAKADLTRADLATQQFLLDDASKKARVLNPRLKVEYERTTGKQYGWVIDLPSSGERVIAEALIRGDLVFFNTVIPDISVCASGGSGWEMSVKMENGGSPESPVFDFNEDGVVAIKGDTASVSVIKGEGETGSPENIGYAGKKLEEEQGMPAGPSIIGNRRFTPGSGTDEVSKIEDTLLQSNVSRVSGRLSWEHLFPD
;
A
#
# COMPACT_ATOMS: atom_id res chain seq x y z
N ALA A 1 -2.74 -21.45 -23.33
CA ALA A 1 -2.23 -22.84 -23.25
C ALA A 1 -0.72 -22.93 -23.31
N SER A 2 0.01 -21.97 -23.94
CA SER A 2 1.48 -22.00 -24.04
C SER A 2 2.20 -21.58 -22.74
N GLN A 3 1.54 -20.92 -21.80
CA GLN A 3 2.15 -20.39 -20.59
C GLN A 3 2.05 -21.30 -19.36
N GLN A 4 1.36 -22.43 -19.45
CA GLN A 4 1.24 -23.40 -18.34
C GLN A 4 2.57 -24.04 -17.91
N ASN A 5 3.57 -24.05 -18.80
CA ASN A 5 4.90 -24.61 -18.56
C ASN A 5 5.99 -23.54 -18.43
N ARG A 6 5.60 -22.26 -18.24
CA ARG A 6 6.57 -21.17 -18.07
C ARG A 6 7.39 -21.37 -16.79
N THR A 7 8.69 -21.12 -16.87
CA THR A 7 9.57 -21.11 -15.69
C THR A 7 9.06 -20.08 -14.68
N PRO A 8 8.69 -20.49 -13.44
CA PRO A 8 8.29 -19.54 -12.42
C PRO A 8 9.50 -18.73 -11.94
N VAL A 9 9.33 -17.39 -11.87
CA VAL A 9 10.41 -16.46 -11.52
C VAL A 9 9.98 -15.58 -10.35
N VAL A 10 10.87 -15.37 -9.39
CA VAL A 10 10.72 -14.40 -8.29
C VAL A 10 11.54 -13.16 -8.65
N TYR A 11 10.89 -12.00 -8.68
CA TYR A 11 11.54 -10.72 -8.98
C TYR A 11 11.71 -9.91 -7.71
N VAL A 12 12.89 -9.32 -7.52
CA VAL A 12 13.22 -8.48 -6.37
C VAL A 12 14.15 -7.35 -6.78
N GLY A 13 13.84 -6.14 -6.32
CA GLY A 13 14.76 -5.01 -6.42
C GLY A 13 15.84 -5.10 -5.33
N ALA A 14 17.04 -4.61 -5.61
CA ALA A 14 18.15 -4.66 -4.69
C ALA A 14 18.98 -3.35 -4.68
N ASN A 15 19.72 -3.14 -3.59
CA ASN A 15 20.57 -1.97 -3.40
C ASN A 15 21.97 -2.13 -4.00
N ASP A 16 22.21 -3.17 -4.79
CA ASP A 16 23.32 -3.27 -5.72
C ASP A 16 23.06 -2.55 -7.06
N GLY A 17 21.82 -2.06 -7.24
CA GLY A 17 21.40 -1.29 -8.39
C GLY A 17 20.54 -2.01 -9.41
N PHE A 18 20.20 -3.28 -9.17
CA PHE A 18 19.49 -4.12 -10.14
C PHE A 18 18.11 -4.54 -9.65
N LEU A 19 17.23 -4.81 -10.62
CA LEU A 19 16.10 -5.70 -10.44
C LEU A 19 16.55 -7.11 -10.84
N HIS A 20 16.51 -8.04 -9.91
CA HIS A 20 16.84 -9.44 -10.14
C HIS A 20 15.61 -10.30 -10.40
N GLY A 21 15.75 -11.32 -11.25
CA GLY A 21 14.76 -12.36 -11.44
C GLY A 21 15.41 -13.75 -11.26
N PHE A 22 14.95 -14.48 -10.25
CA PHE A 22 15.47 -15.82 -9.90
C PHE A 22 14.45 -16.90 -10.23
N SER A 23 14.93 -18.03 -10.79
CA SER A 23 14.11 -19.22 -10.95
C SER A 23 13.58 -19.68 -9.58
N ALA A 24 12.24 -19.70 -9.42
CA ALA A 24 11.62 -20.13 -8.17
C ALA A 24 11.85 -21.60 -7.84
N THR A 25 12.27 -22.42 -8.82
CA THR A 25 12.51 -23.86 -8.66
C THR A 25 13.98 -24.21 -8.43
N ARG A 26 14.91 -23.41 -8.98
CA ARG A 26 16.35 -23.70 -8.97
C ARG A 26 17.19 -22.65 -8.24
N GLY A 27 16.62 -21.45 -8.01
CA GLY A 27 17.32 -20.33 -7.35
C GLY A 27 18.39 -19.66 -8.24
N GLU A 28 18.56 -20.07 -9.49
CA GLU A 28 19.49 -19.43 -10.43
C GLU A 28 18.95 -18.07 -10.89
N GLU A 29 19.83 -17.11 -11.06
CA GLU A 29 19.50 -15.81 -11.64
C GLU A 29 19.27 -15.94 -13.15
N LEU A 30 18.13 -15.48 -13.62
CA LEU A 30 17.73 -15.50 -15.03
C LEU A 30 17.86 -14.14 -15.68
N ILE A 31 17.68 -13.06 -14.91
CA ILE A 31 17.79 -11.67 -15.36
C ILE A 31 18.28 -10.78 -14.22
N ALA A 32 19.16 -9.83 -14.54
CA ALA A 32 19.51 -8.68 -13.74
C ALA A 32 19.33 -7.42 -14.61
N TYR A 33 18.33 -6.62 -14.30
CA TYR A 33 18.02 -5.40 -15.05
C TYR A 33 18.55 -4.17 -14.35
N ALA A 34 19.34 -3.37 -15.05
CA ALA A 34 19.92 -2.11 -14.59
C ALA A 34 19.14 -0.92 -15.14
N PRO A 35 18.37 -0.17 -14.34
CA PRO A 35 17.67 1.03 -14.80
C PRO A 35 18.62 2.08 -15.37
N GLY A 36 18.33 2.59 -16.57
CA GLY A 36 19.21 3.46 -17.33
C GLY A 36 19.45 4.82 -16.68
N ASN A 37 18.47 5.35 -15.92
CA ASN A 37 18.62 6.63 -15.24
C ASN A 37 19.59 6.59 -14.02
N LEU A 38 20.00 5.39 -13.57
CA LEU A 38 21.04 5.22 -12.57
C LEU A 38 22.46 5.33 -13.14
N PHE A 39 22.63 5.29 -14.46
CA PHE A 39 23.90 5.61 -15.10
C PHE A 39 24.12 7.13 -15.04
N SER A 40 25.22 7.53 -14.43
CA SER A 40 25.57 8.94 -14.25
C SER A 40 26.99 9.20 -14.71
N THR A 41 27.24 10.36 -15.29
CA THR A 41 28.59 10.86 -15.58
C THR A 41 29.26 11.48 -14.35
N ARG A 42 28.54 11.64 -13.25
CA ARG A 42 29.06 12.23 -11.99
C ARG A 42 29.65 11.13 -11.12
N ILE A 43 30.90 11.29 -10.66
CA ILE A 43 31.65 10.31 -9.88
C ILE A 43 30.90 9.87 -8.59
N ASN A 44 30.10 10.74 -7.97
CA ASN A 44 29.43 10.46 -6.70
C ASN A 44 27.92 10.25 -6.86
N ALA A 45 27.46 9.79 -8.01
CA ALA A 45 26.03 9.59 -8.28
C ALA A 45 25.77 8.27 -9.02
N GLY A 46 24.59 7.70 -8.82
CA GLY A 46 24.16 6.44 -9.45
C GLY A 46 25.19 5.31 -9.22
N TYR A 47 25.42 4.51 -10.25
CA TYR A 47 26.32 3.35 -10.16
C TYR A 47 27.78 3.69 -9.84
N HIS A 48 28.26 4.92 -10.09
CA HIS A 48 29.60 5.31 -9.67
C HIS A 48 29.82 5.23 -8.16
N ARG A 49 28.77 5.42 -7.37
CA ARG A 49 28.86 5.29 -5.90
C ARG A 49 29.17 3.89 -5.43
N LEU A 50 28.81 2.85 -6.20
CA LEU A 50 29.13 1.46 -5.88
C LEU A 50 30.64 1.18 -5.92
N THR A 51 31.40 2.01 -6.61
CA THR A 51 32.89 1.91 -6.72
C THR A 51 33.64 2.81 -5.76
N ASP A 52 32.92 3.59 -4.93
CA ASP A 52 33.54 4.48 -3.93
C ASP A 52 34.18 3.63 -2.82
N PRO A 53 35.47 3.82 -2.49
CA PRO A 53 36.11 3.13 -1.37
C PRO A 53 35.43 3.38 0.00
N ASN A 54 34.67 4.48 0.11
CA ASN A 54 33.89 4.81 1.30
C ASN A 54 32.39 4.51 1.12
N PHE A 55 32.06 3.64 0.17
CA PHE A 55 30.67 3.24 -0.06
C PHE A 55 30.04 2.72 1.24
N ASN A 56 28.93 3.31 1.62
CA ASN A 56 28.11 2.82 2.71
C ASN A 56 26.87 2.10 2.15
N HIS A 57 26.53 0.98 2.73
CA HIS A 57 25.40 0.16 2.29
C HIS A 57 24.01 0.80 2.55
N ASN A 58 23.95 2.05 3.00
CA ASN A 58 22.72 2.81 3.21
C ASN A 58 22.23 3.54 1.94
N SER A 59 22.93 3.38 0.81
CA SER A 59 22.49 3.94 -0.47
C SER A 59 21.42 3.06 -1.09
N LEU A 60 20.30 3.67 -1.45
CA LEU A 60 19.18 3.00 -2.12
C LEU A 60 19.34 3.12 -3.64
N TYR A 61 18.89 2.11 -4.39
CA TYR A 61 18.94 2.05 -5.86
C TYR A 61 17.63 1.54 -6.45
N VAL A 62 17.40 0.23 -6.47
CA VAL A 62 16.12 -0.35 -6.88
C VAL A 62 15.43 -0.88 -5.62
N ASP A 63 14.84 0.04 -4.88
CA ASP A 63 14.31 -0.18 -3.52
C ASP A 63 12.79 -0.42 -3.51
N GLY A 64 12.18 -0.53 -4.67
CA GLY A 64 10.73 -0.69 -4.78
C GLY A 64 10.29 -2.10 -5.14
N THR A 65 9.17 -2.54 -4.57
CA THR A 65 8.53 -3.80 -4.95
C THR A 65 7.89 -3.67 -6.33
N PRO A 66 8.23 -4.51 -7.32
CA PRO A 66 7.61 -4.47 -8.63
C PRO A 66 6.16 -4.96 -8.59
N THR A 67 5.38 -4.54 -9.58
CA THR A 67 4.03 -5.05 -9.84
C THR A 67 4.03 -5.84 -11.14
N ILE A 68 3.38 -7.00 -11.12
CA ILE A 68 3.27 -7.89 -12.29
C ILE A 68 1.79 -8.06 -12.61
N SER A 69 1.45 -7.95 -13.90
CA SER A 69 0.10 -8.23 -14.40
C SER A 69 0.15 -8.65 -15.87
N ASP A 70 -0.84 -9.42 -16.30
CA ASP A 70 -1.06 -9.65 -17.72
C ASP A 70 -1.79 -8.45 -18.33
N ALA A 71 -1.35 -8.04 -19.52
CA ALA A 71 -1.92 -6.95 -20.29
C ALA A 71 -1.98 -7.30 -21.76
N TYR A 72 -3.06 -6.89 -22.45
CA TYR A 72 -3.21 -7.05 -23.89
C TYR A 72 -2.73 -5.78 -24.58
N ILE A 73 -1.50 -5.79 -25.06
CA ILE A 73 -0.83 -4.61 -25.59
C ILE A 73 -0.19 -4.87 -26.96
N LYS A 74 -0.03 -3.78 -27.71
CA LYS A 74 0.66 -3.78 -28.98
C LYS A 74 2.11 -3.37 -28.78
N THR A 75 3.05 -4.29 -29.09
CA THR A 75 4.47 -3.97 -29.19
C THR A 75 4.93 -4.24 -30.62
N GLY A 76 5.47 -3.22 -31.29
CA GLY A 76 5.82 -3.30 -32.71
C GLY A 76 4.58 -3.53 -33.60
N ARG A 77 4.53 -4.68 -34.32
CA ARG A 77 3.44 -5.01 -35.24
C ARG A 77 2.38 -5.95 -34.67
N THR A 78 2.62 -6.54 -33.51
CA THR A 78 1.73 -7.57 -32.92
C THR A 78 1.06 -7.04 -31.68
N GLU A 79 -0.24 -7.31 -31.57
CA GLU A 79 -1.03 -7.07 -30.38
C GLU A 79 -1.35 -8.43 -29.75
N GLN A 80 -0.99 -8.61 -28.48
CA GLN A 80 -1.15 -9.90 -27.80
C GLN A 80 -1.09 -9.74 -26.28
N TRP A 81 -1.53 -10.78 -25.57
CA TRP A 81 -1.34 -10.87 -24.13
C TRP A 81 0.14 -11.00 -23.79
N ARG A 82 0.58 -10.16 -22.87
CA ARG A 82 1.93 -10.16 -22.31
C ARG A 82 1.88 -10.08 -20.80
N THR A 83 2.82 -10.72 -20.14
CA THR A 83 3.03 -10.53 -18.72
C THR A 83 4.03 -9.38 -18.54
N ILE A 84 3.57 -8.29 -17.93
CA ILE A 84 4.35 -7.06 -17.76
C ILE A 84 4.74 -6.90 -16.30
N LEU A 85 6.01 -6.59 -16.07
CA LEU A 85 6.52 -6.13 -14.80
C LEU A 85 6.71 -4.61 -14.86
N ALA A 86 6.04 -3.88 -13.97
CA ALA A 86 6.29 -2.46 -13.71
C ALA A 86 7.12 -2.32 -12.44
N GLY A 87 8.36 -1.83 -12.59
CA GLY A 87 9.30 -1.63 -11.49
C GLY A 87 9.45 -0.17 -11.11
N ILE A 88 9.85 0.06 -9.87
CA ILE A 88 10.10 1.38 -9.28
C ILE A 88 11.42 1.39 -8.52
N GLN A 89 12.00 2.58 -8.34
CA GLN A 89 13.29 2.75 -7.66
C GLN A 89 13.15 3.10 -6.17
N GLY A 90 11.92 3.38 -5.69
CA GLY A 90 11.70 3.76 -4.30
C GLY A 90 12.53 4.97 -3.89
N GLY A 91 13.27 4.85 -2.80
CA GLY A 91 14.22 5.87 -2.34
C GLY A 91 15.48 6.00 -3.21
N GLY A 92 15.71 5.09 -4.14
CA GLY A 92 16.91 5.07 -5.00
C GLY A 92 16.84 5.99 -6.20
N GLY A 93 15.64 6.43 -6.61
CA GLY A 93 15.54 7.26 -7.80
C GLY A 93 14.14 7.75 -8.15
N ARG A 94 14.08 8.54 -9.21
CA ARG A 94 12.86 9.13 -9.77
C ARG A 94 12.59 8.49 -11.12
N GLY A 95 12.36 7.18 -11.09
CA GLY A 95 12.15 6.41 -12.31
C GLY A 95 11.26 5.20 -12.09
N LEU A 96 10.47 4.92 -13.13
CA LEU A 96 9.72 3.69 -13.31
C LEU A 96 10.20 3.03 -14.58
N PHE A 97 10.06 1.73 -14.70
CA PHE A 97 10.37 0.96 -15.90
C PHE A 97 9.36 -0.16 -16.09
N ALA A 98 9.17 -0.57 -17.34
CA ALA A 98 8.35 -1.72 -17.68
C ALA A 98 9.14 -2.74 -18.46
N LEU A 99 9.01 -4.02 -18.06
CA LEU A 99 9.64 -5.17 -18.71
C LEU A 99 8.56 -6.13 -19.22
N ASP A 100 8.73 -6.64 -20.43
CA ASP A 100 8.00 -7.82 -20.91
C ASP A 100 8.67 -9.06 -20.36
N ILE A 101 8.01 -9.71 -19.42
CA ILE A 101 8.50 -10.91 -18.76
C ILE A 101 7.71 -12.17 -19.17
N THR A 102 7.06 -12.10 -20.33
CA THR A 102 6.17 -13.16 -20.83
C THR A 102 6.88 -14.50 -20.97
N ASP A 103 8.12 -14.50 -21.45
CA ASP A 103 8.89 -15.71 -21.70
C ASP A 103 10.29 -15.63 -21.03
N PRO A 104 10.47 -16.14 -19.81
CA PRO A 104 11.75 -16.12 -19.12
C PRO A 104 12.90 -16.87 -19.85
N ASP A 105 12.60 -17.79 -20.74
CA ASP A 105 13.61 -18.52 -21.50
C ASP A 105 14.28 -17.64 -22.57
N THR A 106 13.72 -16.45 -22.82
CA THR A 106 14.28 -15.45 -23.76
C THR A 106 15.17 -14.41 -23.07
N PHE A 107 15.33 -14.46 -21.75
CA PHE A 107 16.15 -13.48 -21.01
C PHE A 107 17.62 -13.59 -21.37
N ARG A 108 18.09 -12.66 -22.18
CA ARG A 108 19.48 -12.50 -22.62
C ARG A 108 19.71 -11.12 -23.20
N GLU A 109 20.93 -10.64 -23.14
CA GLU A 109 21.35 -9.32 -23.62
C GLU A 109 20.95 -9.06 -25.09
N SER A 110 21.06 -10.06 -25.96
CA SER A 110 20.67 -9.93 -27.38
C SER A 110 19.18 -9.63 -27.59
N ASN A 111 18.34 -9.85 -26.58
CA ASN A 111 16.90 -9.63 -26.61
C ASN A 111 16.49 -8.44 -25.73
N ALA A 112 17.41 -7.64 -25.23
CA ALA A 112 17.15 -6.54 -24.32
C ALA A 112 16.09 -5.57 -24.84
N SER A 113 16.13 -5.26 -26.16
CA SER A 113 15.13 -4.39 -26.82
C SER A 113 13.72 -4.95 -26.89
N ASP A 114 13.54 -6.26 -26.73
CA ASP A 114 12.22 -6.91 -26.68
C ASP A 114 11.72 -7.07 -25.26
N ILE A 115 12.64 -7.11 -24.28
CA ILE A 115 12.35 -7.26 -22.84
C ILE A 115 12.03 -5.90 -22.21
N VAL A 116 12.86 -4.88 -22.47
CA VAL A 116 12.67 -3.53 -21.91
C VAL A 116 11.68 -2.77 -22.78
N LEU A 117 10.47 -2.55 -22.24
CA LEU A 117 9.46 -1.80 -22.96
C LEU A 117 9.77 -0.31 -22.92
N TRP A 118 9.98 0.21 -21.71
CA TRP A 118 10.27 1.63 -21.52
C TRP A 118 10.83 1.94 -20.12
N GLU A 119 11.40 3.11 -20.00
CA GLU A 119 11.70 3.82 -18.75
C GLU A 119 11.00 5.19 -18.75
N PHE A 120 10.41 5.57 -17.63
CA PHE A 120 9.80 6.87 -17.40
C PHE A 120 10.43 7.53 -16.17
N THR A 121 10.99 8.73 -16.34
CA THR A 121 11.80 9.40 -15.31
C THR A 121 11.40 10.87 -15.15
N ASP A 122 11.97 11.54 -14.14
CA ASP A 122 11.82 12.98 -13.93
C ASP A 122 12.40 13.84 -15.07
N GLN A 123 13.17 13.26 -15.99
CA GLN A 123 13.60 13.94 -17.24
C GLN A 123 12.47 14.02 -18.26
N HIS A 124 11.53 13.07 -18.24
CA HIS A 124 10.35 13.06 -19.09
C HIS A 124 9.21 13.92 -18.51
N ASP A 125 9.06 13.92 -17.19
CA ASP A 125 8.14 14.82 -16.48
C ASP A 125 8.71 15.22 -15.10
N ALA A 126 9.06 16.50 -14.93
CA ALA A 126 9.67 17.03 -13.72
C ALA A 126 8.78 16.92 -12.46
N HIS A 127 7.49 16.59 -12.61
CA HIS A 127 6.59 16.37 -11.47
C HIS A 127 6.73 14.98 -10.85
N LEU A 128 7.46 14.06 -11.50
CA LEU A 128 7.78 12.76 -10.92
C LEU A 128 8.82 12.95 -9.80
N GLY A 129 8.48 12.50 -8.61
CA GLY A 129 9.37 12.48 -7.44
C GLY A 129 10.05 11.11 -7.26
N TYR A 130 10.61 10.87 -6.09
CA TYR A 130 11.09 9.55 -5.70
C TYR A 130 9.94 8.55 -5.73
N THR A 131 10.12 7.44 -6.44
CA THR A 131 9.05 6.54 -6.84
C THR A 131 8.70 5.52 -5.75
N PHE A 132 8.29 6.03 -4.58
CA PHE A 132 7.77 5.19 -3.48
C PHE A 132 6.37 4.63 -3.76
N SER A 133 5.67 5.17 -4.76
CA SER A 133 4.32 4.76 -5.11
C SER A 133 4.35 3.50 -5.98
N LYS A 134 3.94 2.37 -5.42
CA LYS A 134 3.81 1.10 -6.14
C LYS A 134 2.75 1.22 -7.22
N PRO A 135 3.07 0.99 -8.51
CA PRO A 135 2.11 1.10 -9.61
C PRO A 135 1.07 -0.03 -9.57
N THR A 136 -0.11 0.24 -10.11
CA THR A 136 -1.13 -0.76 -10.40
C THR A 136 -1.36 -0.84 -11.90
N ILE A 137 -1.21 -2.03 -12.50
CA ILE A 137 -1.41 -2.26 -13.94
C ILE A 137 -2.87 -2.63 -14.18
N VAL A 138 -3.57 -1.86 -15.03
CA VAL A 138 -5.02 -2.00 -15.25
C VAL A 138 -5.42 -1.69 -16.69
N LEU A 139 -6.59 -2.19 -17.10
CA LEU A 139 -7.27 -1.75 -18.31
C LEU A 139 -8.08 -0.48 -18.00
N MET A 140 -7.86 0.56 -18.81
CA MET A 140 -8.58 1.83 -18.69
C MET A 140 -9.88 1.83 -19.50
N ASN A 141 -10.81 2.72 -19.15
CA ASN A 141 -12.10 2.85 -19.86
C ASN A 141 -11.97 3.28 -21.32
N ASN A 142 -10.83 3.84 -21.73
CA ASN A 142 -10.52 4.13 -23.15
C ASN A 142 -9.95 2.93 -23.90
N GLY A 143 -9.92 1.74 -23.29
CA GLY A 143 -9.45 0.50 -23.90
C GLY A 143 -7.94 0.29 -23.88
N ARG A 144 -7.14 1.20 -23.31
CA ARG A 144 -5.68 1.05 -23.20
C ARG A 144 -5.27 0.51 -21.82
N TRP A 145 -4.21 -0.27 -21.81
CA TRP A 145 -3.58 -0.72 -20.56
C TRP A 145 -2.60 0.32 -20.04
N ALA A 146 -2.62 0.56 -18.72
CA ALA A 146 -1.77 1.54 -18.08
C ALA A 146 -1.24 1.07 -16.72
N ALA A 147 -0.09 1.62 -16.33
CA ALA A 147 0.41 1.62 -14.97
C ALA A 147 -0.06 2.92 -14.28
N ILE A 148 -0.87 2.81 -13.25
CA ILE A 148 -1.34 3.96 -12.45
C ILE A 148 -0.48 4.05 -11.19
N THR A 149 0.07 5.24 -10.92
CA THR A 149 0.93 5.51 -9.76
C THR A 149 0.78 6.93 -9.26
N GLY A 150 1.05 7.18 -8.00
CA GLY A 150 1.27 8.53 -7.50
C GLY A 150 2.67 9.05 -7.87
N ASN A 151 2.86 10.35 -7.85
CA ASN A 151 4.18 10.94 -8.15
C ASN A 151 5.23 10.76 -7.05
N GLY A 152 4.88 10.12 -5.93
CA GLY A 152 5.79 9.85 -4.83
C GLY A 152 6.30 11.10 -4.13
N LEU A 153 7.47 11.01 -3.49
CA LEU A 153 8.06 12.14 -2.77
C LEU A 153 8.70 13.13 -3.75
N ASN A 154 8.00 14.22 -4.05
CA ASN A 154 8.52 15.25 -4.93
C ASN A 154 9.22 16.37 -4.15
N ASP A 155 10.53 16.23 -3.94
CA ASP A 155 11.39 17.21 -3.31
C ASP A 155 12.35 17.90 -4.31
N SER A 156 12.09 17.77 -5.62
CA SER A 156 12.92 18.35 -6.68
C SER A 156 13.00 19.86 -6.57
N ALA A 157 14.23 20.38 -6.57
CA ALA A 157 14.49 21.83 -6.66
C ALA A 157 14.19 22.40 -8.07
N THR A 158 14.09 21.52 -9.08
CA THR A 158 13.87 21.87 -10.49
C THR A 158 12.40 21.82 -10.90
N ASP A 159 11.52 21.27 -10.07
CA ASP A 159 10.08 21.35 -10.29
C ASP A 159 9.59 22.78 -10.00
N SER A 160 9.57 23.60 -11.03
CA SER A 160 9.12 24.99 -10.96
C SER A 160 7.61 25.13 -10.72
N THR A 161 6.84 24.05 -10.86
CA THR A 161 5.38 24.02 -10.67
C THR A 161 4.95 23.56 -9.27
N GLY A 162 5.91 23.27 -8.40
CA GLY A 162 5.69 23.47 -7.00
C GLY A 162 5.40 22.27 -6.12
N GLY A 163 5.90 21.07 -6.41
CA GLY A 163 5.83 19.95 -5.44
C GLY A 163 4.41 19.55 -5.08
N GLN A 164 3.48 19.56 -6.03
CA GLN A 164 2.10 19.10 -5.83
C GLN A 164 2.02 17.59 -5.85
N SER A 165 1.06 17.02 -5.12
CA SER A 165 0.68 15.62 -5.26
C SER A 165 -0.08 15.40 -6.57
N GLN A 166 0.27 14.34 -7.32
CA GLN A 166 -0.27 14.08 -8.65
C GLN A 166 -0.42 12.58 -8.90
N LEU A 167 -1.49 12.20 -9.59
CA LEU A 167 -1.68 10.85 -10.11
C LEU A 167 -1.10 10.78 -11.53
N PHE A 168 -0.27 9.77 -11.81
CA PHE A 168 0.22 9.44 -13.13
C PHE A 168 -0.49 8.19 -13.66
N ILE A 169 -0.90 8.25 -14.92
CA ILE A 169 -1.45 7.15 -15.71
C ILE A 169 -0.50 6.98 -16.89
N ILE A 170 0.34 5.97 -16.86
CA ILE A 170 1.40 5.73 -17.87
C ILE A 170 0.95 4.55 -18.72
N TYR A 171 0.67 4.77 -19.99
CA TYR A 171 0.22 3.71 -20.89
C TYR A 171 1.34 2.72 -21.16
N LEU A 172 1.02 1.41 -21.12
CA LEU A 172 2.02 0.36 -21.35
C LEU A 172 2.51 0.33 -22.81
N ASP A 173 1.71 0.82 -23.74
CA ASP A 173 2.06 1.01 -25.15
C ASP A 173 2.59 2.41 -25.48
N GLY A 174 2.76 3.28 -24.45
CA GLY A 174 3.40 4.59 -24.56
C GLY A 174 4.92 4.50 -24.46
N GLY A 175 5.64 5.49 -25.00
CA GLY A 175 7.10 5.59 -24.91
C GLY A 175 7.90 4.44 -25.53
N LEU A 176 7.26 3.54 -26.30
CA LEU A 176 7.94 2.40 -26.96
C LEU A 176 8.94 2.85 -28.04
N ASP A 177 8.82 4.07 -28.52
CA ASP A 177 9.75 4.70 -29.46
C ASP A 177 10.86 5.53 -28.77
N GLY A 178 10.88 5.52 -27.44
CA GLY A 178 11.80 6.32 -26.62
C GLY A 178 11.38 7.77 -26.45
N ILE A 179 10.20 8.18 -26.94
CA ILE A 179 9.68 9.54 -26.84
C ILE A 179 8.41 9.53 -25.96
N TRP A 180 8.34 10.48 -25.02
CA TRP A 180 7.19 10.60 -24.13
C TRP A 180 6.40 11.87 -24.40
N SER A 181 5.12 11.71 -24.73
CA SER A 181 4.19 12.79 -25.07
C SER A 181 3.04 12.84 -24.09
N TYR A 182 2.95 13.95 -23.32
CA TYR A 182 1.83 14.19 -22.42
C TYR A 182 0.49 14.22 -23.18
N GLY A 183 -0.51 13.54 -22.61
CA GLY A 183 -1.83 13.38 -23.22
C GLY A 183 -1.93 12.23 -24.25
N THR A 184 -0.79 11.65 -24.69
CA THR A 184 -0.74 10.53 -25.63
C THR A 184 -0.16 9.28 -24.97
N ASP A 185 1.03 9.37 -24.38
CA ASP A 185 1.75 8.24 -23.79
C ASP A 185 1.55 8.16 -22.29
N TYR A 186 1.22 9.28 -21.66
CA TYR A 186 0.86 9.35 -20.26
C TYR A 186 -0.07 10.52 -19.95
N ILE A 187 -0.78 10.43 -18.83
CA ILE A 187 -1.65 11.48 -18.31
C ILE A 187 -1.24 11.76 -16.86
N ARG A 188 -1.42 12.99 -16.46
CA ARG A 188 -1.15 13.49 -15.13
C ARG A 188 -2.37 14.23 -14.59
N ILE A 189 -2.84 13.87 -13.39
CA ILE A 189 -3.97 14.53 -12.72
C ILE A 189 -3.47 15.15 -11.42
N PRO A 190 -3.27 16.49 -11.39
CA PRO A 190 -2.83 17.18 -10.17
C PRO A 190 -3.98 17.30 -9.17
N THR A 191 -3.65 17.20 -7.87
CA THR A 191 -4.60 17.48 -6.78
C THR A 191 -4.74 18.99 -6.49
N GLY A 192 -3.78 19.79 -6.93
CA GLY A 192 -3.68 21.22 -6.62
C GLY A 192 -3.08 21.51 -5.23
N VAL A 193 -2.69 20.47 -4.46
CA VAL A 193 -2.15 20.63 -3.10
C VAL A 193 -0.66 20.31 -3.08
N GLY A 194 0.10 21.25 -2.56
CA GLY A 194 1.55 21.25 -2.47
C GLY A 194 2.17 22.51 -3.09
N SER A 195 3.38 22.85 -2.67
CA SER A 195 4.12 24.01 -3.16
C SER A 195 5.62 23.80 -2.93
N ILE A 196 6.48 24.65 -3.50
CA ILE A 196 7.93 24.62 -3.29
C ILE A 196 8.29 24.71 -1.80
N GLY A 197 7.54 25.49 -1.03
CA GLY A 197 7.77 25.66 0.43
C GLY A 197 7.08 24.61 1.30
N ASN A 198 6.08 23.91 0.76
CA ASN A 198 5.34 22.85 1.44
C ASN A 198 5.11 21.71 0.45
N ARG A 199 6.15 20.92 0.22
CA ARG A 199 6.15 19.86 -0.78
C ARG A 199 5.26 18.72 -0.36
N ASN A 200 4.52 18.22 -1.34
CA ASN A 200 3.62 17.10 -1.21
C ASN A 200 4.03 15.98 -2.16
N GLY A 201 3.33 14.88 -2.13
CA GLY A 201 3.49 13.74 -3.02
C GLY A 201 2.36 12.77 -2.83
N LEU A 202 1.91 12.16 -3.92
CA LEU A 202 0.87 11.14 -3.92
C LEU A 202 1.52 9.76 -3.88
N PHE A 203 0.95 8.86 -3.06
CA PHE A 203 1.47 7.50 -2.87
C PHE A 203 0.63 6.44 -3.57
N SER A 204 0.88 5.17 -3.24
CA SER A 204 0.35 4.01 -3.94
C SER A 204 -1.18 4.03 -4.05
N PRO A 205 -1.73 3.94 -5.27
CA PRO A 205 -3.16 4.04 -5.50
C PRO A 205 -3.86 2.70 -5.33
N ALA A 206 -5.06 2.72 -4.73
CA ALA A 206 -6.04 1.65 -4.84
C ALA A 206 -6.95 1.92 -6.03
N VAL A 207 -6.94 1.04 -7.02
CA VAL A 207 -7.73 1.16 -8.25
C VAL A 207 -8.92 0.22 -8.19
N ILE A 208 -10.11 0.73 -8.45
CA ILE A 208 -11.38 0.01 -8.28
C ILE A 208 -12.16 0.00 -9.59
N ASP A 209 -12.68 -1.17 -9.93
CA ASP A 209 -13.70 -1.43 -10.93
C ASP A 209 -15.05 -1.42 -10.19
N LEU A 210 -15.83 -0.36 -10.35
CA LEU A 210 -17.09 -0.18 -9.60
C LEU A 210 -18.24 -0.97 -10.17
N ASP A 211 -18.32 -1.10 -11.49
CA ASP A 211 -19.41 -1.73 -12.21
C ASP A 211 -19.09 -3.18 -12.63
N ASN A 212 -17.89 -3.67 -12.31
CA ASN A 212 -17.37 -5.02 -12.65
C ASN A 212 -17.30 -5.27 -14.17
N ASN A 213 -17.01 -4.24 -14.96
CA ASN A 213 -16.81 -4.36 -16.40
C ASN A 213 -15.39 -4.72 -16.81
N GLY A 214 -14.46 -4.77 -15.87
CA GLY A 214 -13.05 -5.08 -16.07
C GLY A 214 -12.17 -3.86 -16.36
N THR A 215 -12.68 -2.63 -16.20
CA THR A 215 -11.91 -1.39 -16.37
C THR A 215 -11.79 -0.58 -15.07
N ALA A 216 -10.80 0.30 -15.02
CA ALA A 216 -10.54 1.13 -13.85
C ALA A 216 -11.50 2.34 -13.81
N ASP A 217 -12.38 2.40 -12.82
CA ASP A 217 -13.35 3.50 -12.68
C ASP A 217 -12.92 4.53 -11.65
N ARG A 218 -12.38 4.06 -10.52
CA ARG A 218 -12.10 4.92 -9.37
C ARG A 218 -10.75 4.61 -8.75
N VAL A 219 -10.07 5.67 -8.30
CA VAL A 219 -8.77 5.55 -7.63
C VAL A 219 -8.82 6.28 -6.30
N TYR A 220 -8.32 5.63 -5.25
CA TYR A 220 -8.07 6.23 -3.94
C TYR A 220 -6.57 6.26 -3.68
N ALA A 221 -6.04 7.42 -3.30
CA ALA A 221 -4.63 7.57 -2.97
C ALA A 221 -4.41 8.62 -1.87
N GLY A 222 -3.47 8.34 -0.98
CA GLY A 222 -3.07 9.25 0.08
C GLY A 222 -1.92 10.18 -0.33
N ASP A 223 -1.78 11.30 0.39
CA ASP A 223 -0.66 12.21 0.21
C ASP A 223 0.11 12.50 1.50
N LEU A 224 1.28 13.18 1.39
CA LEU A 224 2.14 13.53 2.53
C LEU A 224 1.45 14.50 3.51
N ASN A 225 0.52 15.30 3.03
CA ASN A 225 -0.20 16.27 3.87
C ASN A 225 -1.41 15.64 4.59
N GLY A 226 -1.62 14.32 4.41
CA GLY A 226 -2.68 13.59 5.10
C GLY A 226 -4.05 13.67 4.43
N HIS A 227 -4.11 13.98 3.15
CA HIS A 227 -5.35 13.93 2.38
C HIS A 227 -5.52 12.56 1.75
N LEU A 228 -6.75 12.05 1.77
CA LEU A 228 -7.18 10.93 0.95
C LEU A 228 -7.92 11.49 -0.27
N TRP A 229 -7.34 11.29 -1.43
CA TRP A 229 -7.87 11.75 -2.72
C TRP A 229 -8.67 10.67 -3.41
N THR A 230 -9.67 11.09 -4.19
CA THR A 230 -10.46 10.22 -5.05
C THR A 230 -10.45 10.74 -6.46
N PHE A 231 -10.11 9.87 -7.42
CA PHE A 231 -10.10 10.19 -8.84
C PHE A 231 -11.19 9.39 -9.54
N ASP A 232 -11.85 10.00 -10.52
CA ASP A 232 -12.85 9.39 -11.40
C ASP A 232 -12.21 9.17 -12.78
N LEU A 233 -12.12 7.91 -13.19
CA LEU A 233 -11.55 7.45 -14.46
C LEU A 233 -12.58 6.66 -15.29
N SER A 234 -13.87 6.74 -14.93
CA SER A 234 -14.96 5.93 -15.50
C SER A 234 -15.34 6.33 -16.93
N SER A 235 -14.91 7.52 -17.41
CA SER A 235 -15.21 7.96 -18.77
C SER A 235 -14.34 7.22 -19.79
N GLN A 236 -14.93 6.93 -20.97
CA GLN A 236 -14.17 6.49 -22.16
C GLN A 236 -13.30 7.62 -22.74
N ASP A 237 -13.66 8.87 -22.50
CA ASP A 237 -12.85 10.03 -22.86
C ASP A 237 -11.88 10.40 -21.75
N GLN A 238 -10.60 10.15 -21.97
CA GLN A 238 -9.54 10.44 -21.01
C GLN A 238 -9.44 11.92 -20.60
N ASN A 239 -9.97 12.84 -21.40
CA ASN A 239 -9.98 14.26 -21.08
C ASN A 239 -11.00 14.62 -19.98
N LEU A 240 -11.89 13.69 -19.64
CA LEU A 240 -12.86 13.82 -18.55
C LEU A 240 -12.35 13.19 -17.25
N TRP A 241 -11.21 12.51 -17.24
CA TRP A 241 -10.63 11.95 -16.04
C TRP A 241 -10.11 13.06 -15.12
N GLY A 242 -10.37 12.93 -13.82
CA GLY A 242 -10.03 13.98 -12.89
C GLY A 242 -10.34 13.62 -11.43
N LEU A 243 -10.29 14.61 -10.57
CA LEU A 243 -10.70 14.48 -9.17
C LEU A 243 -12.23 14.27 -9.10
N ALA A 244 -12.67 13.22 -8.39
CA ALA A 244 -14.08 12.84 -8.31
C ALA A 244 -14.96 13.91 -7.65
N TYR A 245 -14.39 14.72 -6.75
CA TYR A 245 -15.12 15.71 -5.96
C TYR A 245 -14.65 17.15 -6.21
N GLY A 246 -14.25 17.43 -7.46
CA GLY A 246 -13.60 18.69 -7.81
C GLY A 246 -12.25 18.82 -7.14
N SER A 247 -11.85 20.02 -6.72
CA SER A 247 -10.55 20.22 -6.06
C SER A 247 -10.54 19.86 -4.57
N ARG A 248 -11.43 18.96 -4.11
CA ARG A 248 -11.59 18.60 -2.69
C ARG A 248 -11.20 17.17 -2.43
N PRO A 249 -10.42 16.88 -1.36
CA PRO A 249 -10.15 15.52 -0.94
C PRO A 249 -11.43 14.85 -0.42
N LEU A 250 -11.47 13.52 -0.45
CA LEU A 250 -12.51 12.76 0.26
C LEU A 250 -12.39 12.97 1.77
N PHE A 251 -11.15 12.93 2.30
CA PHE A 251 -10.88 13.06 3.72
C PHE A 251 -9.57 13.81 3.95
N THR A 252 -9.54 14.60 5.05
CA THR A 252 -8.33 15.27 5.55
C THR A 252 -8.05 14.82 6.98
N GLY A 253 -6.89 14.19 7.18
CA GLY A 253 -6.37 13.75 8.47
C GLY A 253 -5.91 14.92 9.34
N SER A 254 -5.48 14.60 10.57
CA SER A 254 -4.86 15.60 11.45
C SER A 254 -3.48 16.00 10.92
N ALA A 255 -3.02 17.20 11.31
CA ALA A 255 -1.70 17.69 10.90
C ALA A 255 -0.58 16.68 11.28
N GLY A 256 0.33 16.41 10.35
CA GLY A 256 1.43 15.46 10.54
C GLY A 256 1.07 13.99 10.36
N GLN A 257 -0.14 13.69 9.90
CA GLN A 257 -0.61 12.33 9.60
C GLN A 257 -0.53 12.04 8.10
N SER A 258 0.67 11.86 7.58
CA SER A 258 0.90 11.49 6.17
C SER A 258 0.26 10.14 5.85
N ILE A 259 -0.31 10.01 4.65
CA ILE A 259 -0.85 8.75 4.13
C ILE A 259 0.09 8.25 3.03
N THR A 260 1.00 7.32 3.37
CA THR A 260 2.09 6.88 2.49
C THR A 260 1.92 5.46 1.97
N ILE A 261 0.84 4.80 2.35
CA ILE A 261 0.53 3.42 1.96
C ILE A 261 -0.65 3.37 1.01
N LYS A 262 -0.78 2.27 0.27
CA LYS A 262 -1.95 1.99 -0.54
C LYS A 262 -3.16 1.77 0.37
N PRO A 263 -4.28 2.49 0.17
CA PRO A 263 -5.52 2.22 0.89
C PRO A 263 -6.09 0.86 0.51
N THR A 264 -6.66 0.15 1.49
CA THR A 264 -7.41 -1.08 1.25
C THR A 264 -8.90 -0.74 1.15
N VAL A 265 -9.58 -1.28 0.15
CA VAL A 265 -10.95 -0.90 -0.17
C VAL A 265 -11.87 -2.11 -0.11
N ALA A 266 -13.05 -1.96 0.49
CA ALA A 266 -14.10 -2.98 0.54
C ALA A 266 -15.48 -2.36 0.36
N LYS A 267 -16.47 -3.19 0.06
CA LYS A 267 -17.89 -2.78 0.15
C LYS A 267 -18.25 -2.46 1.60
N HIS A 268 -19.21 -1.55 1.79
CA HIS A 268 -19.70 -1.23 3.14
C HIS A 268 -20.29 -2.48 3.80
N PRO A 269 -19.91 -2.83 5.04
CA PRO A 269 -20.27 -4.12 5.64
C PRO A 269 -21.77 -4.26 5.97
N THR A 270 -22.46 -3.16 6.22
CA THR A 270 -23.87 -3.16 6.67
C THR A 270 -24.85 -2.51 5.71
N ASP A 271 -24.38 -1.67 4.76
CA ASP A 271 -25.22 -1.03 3.75
C ASP A 271 -25.14 -1.78 2.41
N ALA A 272 -25.92 -2.84 2.26
CA ALA A 272 -25.99 -3.63 1.02
C ALA A 272 -26.79 -2.96 -0.11
N THR A 273 -27.56 -1.91 0.20
CA THR A 273 -28.50 -1.28 -0.75
C THR A 273 -28.02 0.08 -1.24
N GLY A 274 -26.82 0.48 -0.80
CA GLY A 274 -26.27 1.78 -1.05
C GLY A 274 -26.06 2.09 -2.53
N LYS A 275 -26.22 3.36 -2.88
CA LYS A 275 -25.86 3.88 -4.19
C LYS A 275 -24.34 3.98 -4.26
N ASP A 276 -23.77 3.73 -5.43
CA ASP A 276 -22.35 3.94 -5.66
C ASP A 276 -21.87 5.35 -5.24
N PRO A 277 -20.65 5.47 -4.72
CA PRO A 277 -19.61 4.43 -4.61
C PRO A 277 -19.71 3.49 -3.41
N ASN A 278 -20.40 3.76 -2.34
CA ASN A 278 -20.67 2.91 -1.17
C ASN A 278 -19.51 1.99 -0.73
N LEU A 279 -18.32 2.55 -0.59
CA LEU A 279 -17.10 1.82 -0.27
C LEU A 279 -16.52 2.26 1.08
N MET A 280 -15.92 1.30 1.79
CA MET A 280 -15.08 1.59 2.96
C MET A 280 -13.61 1.58 2.55
N ILE A 281 -12.92 2.64 2.90
CA ILE A 281 -11.50 2.83 2.59
C ILE A 281 -10.70 2.81 3.89
N PHE A 282 -9.80 1.82 4.04
CA PHE A 282 -8.98 1.58 5.22
C PHE A 282 -7.54 1.97 4.97
N PHE A 283 -6.96 2.75 5.86
CA PHE A 283 -5.56 3.16 5.77
C PHE A 283 -5.02 3.60 7.13
N GLY A 284 -3.73 3.42 7.31
CA GLY A 284 -3.02 3.99 8.43
C GLY A 284 -2.23 5.23 8.03
N THR A 285 -1.80 5.99 9.02
CA THR A 285 -0.98 7.18 8.83
C THR A 285 0.42 6.98 9.38
N GLY A 286 1.33 7.79 8.86
CA GLY A 286 2.75 7.84 9.18
C GLY A 286 3.62 7.75 7.93
N GLN A 287 4.89 8.08 8.11
CA GLN A 287 5.90 7.97 7.06
C GLN A 287 7.16 7.31 7.59
N PHE A 288 7.85 6.57 6.72
CA PHE A 288 9.17 6.00 6.95
C PHE A 288 9.93 5.94 5.62
N LEU A 289 10.21 7.14 5.07
CA LEU A 289 10.78 7.32 3.73
C LEU A 289 12.26 7.68 3.77
N LYS A 290 12.74 8.15 4.91
CA LYS A 290 14.13 8.60 5.14
C LYS A 290 14.50 8.44 6.60
N ASP A 291 15.80 8.41 6.89
CA ASP A 291 16.33 8.21 8.26
C ASP A 291 15.78 9.20 9.29
N ALA A 292 15.53 10.44 8.90
CA ALA A 292 14.96 11.45 9.79
C ALA A 292 13.56 11.07 10.31
N ASP A 293 12.83 10.23 9.58
CA ASP A 293 11.49 9.82 10.00
C ASP A 293 11.50 8.91 11.23
N LYS A 294 12.63 8.26 11.55
CA LYS A 294 12.82 7.45 12.78
C LYS A 294 12.51 8.25 14.07
N THR A 295 12.75 9.55 14.04
CA THR A 295 12.59 10.43 15.21
C THR A 295 11.23 11.10 15.32
N LEU A 296 10.32 10.87 14.37
CA LEU A 296 8.98 11.44 14.40
C LEU A 296 8.14 10.76 15.49
N THR A 297 7.58 11.56 16.40
CA THR A 297 6.79 11.09 17.54
C THR A 297 5.34 11.56 17.53
N GLY A 298 4.92 12.27 16.47
CA GLY A 298 3.56 12.77 16.33
C GLY A 298 2.52 11.64 16.33
N GLN A 299 1.33 11.94 16.85
CA GLN A 299 0.20 11.01 16.91
C GLN A 299 -0.18 10.52 15.53
N GLN A 300 -0.16 9.20 15.32
CA GLN A 300 -0.65 8.56 14.12
C GLN A 300 -1.91 7.76 14.42
N SER A 301 -2.65 7.40 13.37
CA SER A 301 -3.95 6.73 13.51
C SER A 301 -4.19 5.74 12.38
N PHE A 302 -5.11 4.81 12.61
CA PHE A 302 -5.69 3.96 11.58
C PHE A 302 -7.14 4.39 11.34
N TYR A 303 -7.50 4.60 10.08
CA TYR A 303 -8.78 5.15 9.64
C TYR A 303 -9.57 4.16 8.80
N ALA A 304 -10.88 4.25 8.92
CA ALA A 304 -11.83 3.70 7.96
C ALA A 304 -12.78 4.82 7.53
N ILE A 305 -12.81 5.13 6.25
CA ILE A 305 -13.63 6.21 5.68
C ILE A 305 -14.68 5.61 4.76
N TRP A 306 -15.93 5.99 4.95
CA TRP A 306 -17.04 5.60 4.08
C TRP A 306 -17.23 6.61 2.96
N ASP A 307 -16.95 6.20 1.73
CA ASP A 307 -17.22 7.01 0.55
C ASP A 307 -18.69 6.86 0.11
N VAL A 308 -19.42 7.94 0.29
CA VAL A 308 -20.83 8.10 -0.12
C VAL A 308 -21.00 9.27 -1.09
N ALA A 309 -19.97 9.59 -1.86
CA ALA A 309 -19.88 10.75 -2.71
C ALA A 309 -19.91 12.08 -1.92
N LYS A 310 -19.37 12.10 -0.70
CA LYS A 310 -19.22 13.29 0.13
C LYS A 310 -17.75 13.59 0.37
N ALA A 311 -17.30 14.74 -0.07
CA ALA A 311 -15.94 15.25 0.13
C ALA A 311 -15.79 16.04 1.45
N ASP A 312 -14.53 16.45 1.72
CA ASP A 312 -14.13 17.28 2.86
C ASP A 312 -14.45 16.63 4.22
N LEU A 313 -14.48 15.30 4.28
CA LEU A 313 -14.58 14.60 5.55
C LEU A 313 -13.33 14.87 6.40
N THR A 314 -13.54 14.98 7.69
CA THR A 314 -12.49 15.21 8.68
C THR A 314 -12.64 14.23 9.83
N ARG A 315 -11.72 14.28 10.78
CA ARG A 315 -11.80 13.48 11.99
C ARG A 315 -13.11 13.71 12.78
N ALA A 316 -13.69 14.92 12.72
CA ALA A 316 -14.94 15.24 13.40
C ALA A 316 -16.16 14.47 12.84
N ASP A 317 -16.05 13.97 11.61
CA ASP A 317 -17.07 13.15 10.95
C ASP A 317 -16.96 11.66 11.27
N LEU A 318 -16.06 11.24 12.18
CA LEU A 318 -15.75 9.83 12.48
C LEU A 318 -16.05 9.48 13.94
N ALA A 319 -16.39 8.22 14.16
CA ALA A 319 -16.41 7.64 15.50
C ALA A 319 -14.99 7.33 15.97
N THR A 320 -14.61 7.81 17.16
CA THR A 320 -13.28 7.50 17.73
C THR A 320 -13.35 6.24 18.56
N GLN A 321 -12.53 5.25 18.19
CA GLN A 321 -12.41 3.98 18.90
C GLN A 321 -11.61 4.14 20.21
N GLN A 322 -11.89 3.28 21.20
CA GLN A 322 -11.27 3.34 22.51
C GLN A 322 -10.60 2.01 22.87
N PHE A 323 -9.37 2.09 23.40
CA PHE A 323 -8.72 0.93 23.99
C PHE A 323 -9.32 0.64 25.37
N LEU A 324 -9.74 -0.61 25.59
CA LEU A 324 -10.13 -1.15 26.89
C LEU A 324 -8.92 -1.78 27.60
N LEU A 325 -7.96 -2.23 26.82
CA LEU A 325 -6.66 -2.73 27.26
C LEU A 325 -5.59 -2.29 26.25
N ASP A 326 -4.52 -1.68 26.73
CA ASP A 326 -3.28 -1.43 25.99
C ASP A 326 -2.13 -1.71 26.97
N ASP A 327 -1.59 -2.92 26.92
CA ASP A 327 -0.59 -3.39 27.87
C ASP A 327 0.57 -4.07 27.12
N ALA A 328 1.65 -3.33 26.93
CA ALA A 328 2.84 -3.82 26.26
C ALA A 328 3.54 -4.96 27.01
N SER A 329 3.41 -5.03 28.36
CA SER A 329 3.99 -6.09 29.18
C SER A 329 3.24 -7.42 29.03
N LYS A 330 1.94 -7.35 28.77
CA LYS A 330 1.11 -8.51 28.41
C LYS A 330 1.06 -8.77 26.92
N LYS A 331 1.72 -7.91 26.11
CA LYS A 331 1.71 -7.94 24.64
C LYS A 331 0.30 -7.90 24.05
N ALA A 332 -0.66 -7.26 24.73
CA ALA A 332 -2.09 -7.38 24.46
C ALA A 332 -2.77 -6.03 24.27
N ARG A 333 -3.64 -5.96 23.24
CA ARG A 333 -4.56 -4.85 23.00
C ARG A 333 -5.99 -5.34 22.86
N VAL A 334 -6.94 -4.63 23.47
CA VAL A 334 -8.37 -4.82 23.28
C VAL A 334 -9.01 -3.46 23.02
N LEU A 335 -9.77 -3.36 21.94
CA LEU A 335 -10.57 -2.20 21.57
C LEU A 335 -12.04 -2.44 21.93
N ASN A 336 -12.81 -1.37 22.18
CA ASN A 336 -14.20 -1.50 22.53
C ASN A 336 -15.03 -2.15 21.40
N PRO A 337 -15.55 -3.38 21.58
CA PRO A 337 -16.30 -4.06 20.53
C PRO A 337 -17.71 -3.48 20.31
N ARG A 338 -18.17 -2.64 21.25
CA ARG A 338 -19.54 -2.09 21.30
C ARG A 338 -19.64 -0.65 20.79
N LEU A 339 -18.54 -0.08 20.24
CA LEU A 339 -18.63 1.22 19.59
C LEU A 339 -19.69 1.16 18.48
N LYS A 340 -20.70 2.02 18.59
CA LYS A 340 -21.70 2.18 17.55
C LYS A 340 -21.25 3.28 16.60
N VAL A 341 -21.08 2.95 15.34
CA VAL A 341 -20.89 3.93 14.26
C VAL A 341 -22.25 4.19 13.62
N GLU A 342 -22.71 5.43 13.67
CA GLU A 342 -24.00 5.79 13.09
C GLU A 342 -23.83 6.16 11.61
N TYR A 343 -23.73 5.13 10.76
CA TYR A 343 -23.64 5.29 9.32
C TYR A 343 -24.96 5.79 8.77
N GLU A 344 -24.99 7.05 8.34
CA GLU A 344 -26.18 7.66 7.77
C GLU A 344 -25.84 8.64 6.64
N ARG A 345 -26.33 8.34 5.43
CA ARG A 345 -26.02 9.11 4.22
C ARG A 345 -26.54 10.55 4.24
N THR A 346 -27.68 10.79 4.87
CA THR A 346 -28.42 12.05 4.73
C THR A 346 -28.28 13.00 5.90
N THR A 347 -28.13 12.54 7.12
CA THR A 347 -28.07 13.36 8.33
C THR A 347 -26.67 13.74 8.77
N GLY A 348 -25.65 13.13 8.15
CA GLY A 348 -24.28 13.54 8.35
C GLY A 348 -23.70 13.23 9.73
N LYS A 349 -24.10 12.13 10.37
CA LYS A 349 -23.61 11.84 11.72
C LYS A 349 -22.19 11.27 11.73
N GLN A 350 -21.95 10.14 11.05
CA GLN A 350 -20.63 9.52 11.02
C GLN A 350 -20.38 8.85 9.67
N TYR A 351 -19.15 9.00 9.18
CA TYR A 351 -18.70 8.48 7.89
C TYR A 351 -17.51 7.54 8.06
N GLY A 352 -17.46 6.82 9.17
CA GLY A 352 -16.40 5.88 9.46
C GLY A 352 -15.93 5.94 10.90
N TRP A 353 -14.74 5.42 11.13
CA TRP A 353 -14.13 5.36 12.46
C TRP A 353 -12.61 5.57 12.40
N VAL A 354 -12.03 5.85 13.58
CA VAL A 354 -10.60 6.06 13.74
C VAL A 354 -10.09 5.41 15.03
N ILE A 355 -8.90 4.81 14.94
CA ILE A 355 -8.12 4.29 16.06
C ILE A 355 -6.86 5.15 16.20
N ASP A 356 -6.66 5.83 17.31
CA ASP A 356 -5.41 6.48 17.62
C ASP A 356 -4.40 5.46 18.13
N LEU A 357 -3.19 5.44 17.54
CA LEU A 357 -2.14 4.54 17.94
C LEU A 357 -1.49 5.05 19.24
N PRO A 358 -1.51 4.27 20.35
CA PRO A 358 -1.24 4.84 21.66
C PRO A 358 0.25 5.10 21.95
N SER A 359 1.16 4.39 21.28
CA SER A 359 2.59 4.52 21.59
C SER A 359 3.22 5.69 20.83
N SER A 360 4.14 6.41 21.47
CA SER A 360 4.88 7.49 20.80
C SER A 360 5.68 6.95 19.62
N GLY A 361 5.55 7.61 18.46
CA GLY A 361 6.20 7.19 17.21
C GLY A 361 5.58 5.99 16.52
N GLU A 362 4.55 5.37 17.10
CA GLU A 362 3.82 4.27 16.47
C GLU A 362 3.11 4.76 15.20
N ARG A 363 3.22 4.01 14.11
CA ARG A 363 2.69 4.36 12.80
C ARG A 363 2.37 3.13 11.96
N VAL A 364 1.63 3.31 10.87
CA VAL A 364 1.33 2.25 9.90
C VAL A 364 2.00 2.58 8.58
N ILE A 365 2.89 1.71 8.12
CA ILE A 365 3.67 1.88 6.89
C ILE A 365 3.52 0.71 5.92
N ALA A 366 2.59 -0.19 6.19
CA ALA A 366 2.27 -1.33 5.34
C ALA A 366 0.76 -1.39 5.07
N GLU A 367 0.40 -1.96 3.92
CA GLU A 367 -0.99 -2.13 3.50
C GLU A 367 -1.75 -3.03 4.49
N ALA A 368 -3.03 -2.73 4.71
CA ALA A 368 -3.92 -3.60 5.46
C ALA A 368 -4.48 -4.71 4.57
N LEU A 369 -4.86 -5.83 5.18
CA LEU A 369 -5.57 -6.92 4.52
C LEU A 369 -6.99 -7.04 5.08
N ILE A 370 -7.94 -7.41 4.22
CA ILE A 370 -9.31 -7.72 4.63
C ILE A 370 -9.55 -9.20 4.44
N ARG A 371 -10.12 -9.85 5.48
CA ARG A 371 -10.59 -11.22 5.40
C ARG A 371 -11.88 -11.37 6.19
N GLY A 372 -12.96 -11.71 5.49
CA GLY A 372 -14.30 -11.69 6.07
C GLY A 372 -14.71 -10.28 6.48
N ASP A 373 -15.09 -10.12 7.73
CA ASP A 373 -15.48 -8.86 8.36
C ASP A 373 -14.35 -8.19 9.17
N LEU A 374 -13.12 -8.69 9.01
CA LEU A 374 -11.94 -8.23 9.74
C LEU A 374 -10.94 -7.51 8.86
N VAL A 375 -10.33 -6.49 9.43
CA VAL A 375 -9.20 -5.75 8.88
C VAL A 375 -7.94 -6.11 9.68
N PHE A 376 -6.92 -6.59 8.98
CA PHE A 376 -5.62 -6.94 9.54
C PHE A 376 -4.60 -5.88 9.11
N PHE A 377 -3.90 -5.30 10.05
CA PHE A 377 -2.81 -4.36 9.77
C PHE A 377 -1.71 -4.47 10.81
N ASN A 378 -0.51 -3.99 10.47
CA ASN A 378 0.62 -3.93 11.39
C ASN A 378 0.97 -2.49 11.69
N THR A 379 1.40 -2.22 12.92
CA THR A 379 2.01 -0.95 13.29
C THR A 379 3.50 -1.14 13.53
N VAL A 380 4.28 -0.08 13.33
CA VAL A 380 5.71 -0.05 13.62
C VAL A 380 6.02 1.08 14.60
N ILE A 381 6.99 0.83 15.47
CA ILE A 381 7.57 1.79 16.40
C ILE A 381 9.09 1.77 16.13
N PRO A 382 9.63 2.68 15.29
CA PRO A 382 11.05 2.70 14.98
C PRO A 382 11.91 2.97 16.21
N ASP A 383 13.08 2.32 16.29
CA ASP A 383 14.10 2.58 17.29
C ASP A 383 15.35 3.14 16.60
N ILE A 384 15.92 4.19 17.19
CA ILE A 384 17.16 4.85 16.74
C ILE A 384 18.43 4.17 17.26
N SER A 385 18.31 3.22 18.16
CA SER A 385 19.43 2.51 18.78
C SER A 385 20.14 1.65 17.74
N VAL A 386 21.45 1.79 17.64
CA VAL A 386 22.30 1.07 16.66
C VAL A 386 22.31 -0.45 16.90
N CYS A 387 22.03 -0.88 18.12
CA CYS A 387 22.02 -2.30 18.53
C CYS A 387 20.63 -2.91 18.56
N ALA A 388 19.58 -2.15 18.21
CA ALA A 388 18.21 -2.68 18.16
C ALA A 388 17.90 -3.25 16.77
N SER A 389 16.94 -4.14 16.70
CA SER A 389 16.41 -4.75 15.46
C SER A 389 15.63 -3.75 14.56
N GLY A 390 15.91 -2.45 14.68
CA GLY A 390 15.27 -1.37 13.93
C GLY A 390 13.98 -0.85 14.57
N GLY A 391 13.46 -1.51 15.59
CA GLY A 391 12.23 -1.12 16.30
C GLY A 391 11.39 -2.30 16.75
N SER A 392 10.11 -2.03 16.98
CA SER A 392 9.10 -3.02 17.37
C SER A 392 7.76 -2.73 16.70
N GLY A 393 6.70 -3.47 17.02
CA GLY A 393 5.38 -3.18 16.48
C GLY A 393 4.30 -4.10 16.99
N TRP A 394 3.12 -3.93 16.42
CA TRP A 394 1.93 -4.69 16.78
C TRP A 394 1.28 -5.31 15.54
N GLU A 395 0.84 -6.54 15.66
CA GLU A 395 -0.15 -7.12 14.77
C GLU A 395 -1.54 -6.75 15.24
N MET A 396 -2.34 -6.16 14.37
CA MET A 396 -3.71 -5.73 14.68
C MET A 396 -4.74 -6.50 13.86
N SER A 397 -5.89 -6.80 14.47
CA SER A 397 -7.07 -7.44 13.87
C SER A 397 -8.33 -6.80 14.43
N VAL A 398 -9.07 -6.06 13.62
CA VAL A 398 -10.23 -5.30 14.08
C VAL A 398 -11.44 -5.53 13.18
N LYS A 399 -12.65 -5.30 13.71
CA LYS A 399 -13.87 -5.39 12.90
C LYS A 399 -13.94 -4.26 11.88
N MET A 400 -14.31 -4.62 10.66
CA MET A 400 -14.47 -3.67 9.55
C MET A 400 -15.53 -2.59 9.87
N GLU A 401 -16.60 -2.97 10.55
CA GLU A 401 -17.74 -2.11 10.82
C GLU A 401 -17.41 -0.93 11.75
N ASN A 402 -16.59 -1.16 12.80
CA ASN A 402 -16.42 -0.17 13.85
C ASN A 402 -14.99 -0.08 14.43
N GLY A 403 -14.02 -0.83 13.87
CA GLY A 403 -12.64 -0.83 14.36
C GLY A 403 -12.45 -1.47 15.74
N GLY A 404 -13.48 -2.11 16.31
CA GLY A 404 -13.42 -2.75 17.60
C GLY A 404 -12.79 -4.15 17.57
N SER A 405 -12.43 -4.66 18.73
CA SER A 405 -12.04 -6.06 18.90
C SER A 405 -13.11 -7.02 18.40
N PRO A 406 -12.72 -8.16 17.81
CA PRO A 406 -13.64 -9.27 17.59
C PRO A 406 -14.22 -9.74 18.92
N GLU A 407 -15.51 -10.08 18.95
CA GLU A 407 -16.16 -10.58 20.19
C GLU A 407 -15.67 -11.99 20.55
N SER A 408 -15.35 -12.79 19.53
CA SER A 408 -14.71 -14.10 19.67
C SER A 408 -13.25 -14.02 19.27
N PRO A 409 -12.37 -14.88 19.81
CA PRO A 409 -10.97 -14.88 19.42
C PRO A 409 -10.82 -15.21 17.95
N VAL A 410 -9.92 -14.51 17.24
CA VAL A 410 -9.65 -14.71 15.81
C VAL A 410 -8.24 -15.24 15.55
N PHE A 411 -7.36 -15.19 16.54
CA PHE A 411 -6.01 -15.73 16.44
C PHE A 411 -5.57 -16.36 17.76
N ASP A 412 -4.65 -17.31 17.66
CA ASP A 412 -4.01 -17.99 18.78
C ASP A 412 -3.05 -17.01 19.46
N PHE A 413 -3.50 -16.40 20.53
CA PHE A 413 -2.73 -15.40 21.26
C PHE A 413 -1.69 -16.04 22.20
N ASN A 414 -2.05 -17.17 22.82
CA ASN A 414 -1.22 -17.86 23.79
C ASN A 414 -0.30 -18.94 23.15
N GLU A 415 -0.36 -19.11 21.83
CA GLU A 415 0.49 -20.02 21.03
C GLU A 415 0.35 -21.50 21.44
N ASP A 416 -0.82 -21.92 21.93
CA ASP A 416 -1.08 -23.32 22.29
C ASP A 416 -1.54 -24.19 21.09
N GLY A 417 -1.68 -23.61 19.91
CA GLY A 417 -2.09 -24.26 18.67
C GLY A 417 -3.60 -24.34 18.49
N VAL A 418 -4.39 -23.68 19.35
CA VAL A 418 -5.85 -23.68 19.30
C VAL A 418 -6.40 -22.28 19.52
N VAL A 419 -7.24 -21.78 18.61
CA VAL A 419 -7.95 -20.52 18.80
C VAL A 419 -9.21 -20.76 19.66
N ALA A 420 -9.20 -20.32 20.93
CA ALA A 420 -10.25 -20.59 21.90
C ALA A 420 -10.52 -19.40 22.82
N ILE A 421 -11.71 -19.34 23.43
CA ILE A 421 -12.03 -18.30 24.43
C ILE A 421 -11.05 -18.34 25.61
N LYS A 422 -10.68 -19.55 26.06
CA LYS A 422 -9.69 -19.71 27.12
C LYS A 422 -8.29 -19.55 26.53
N GLY A 423 -7.62 -18.46 26.88
CA GLY A 423 -6.25 -18.15 26.44
C GLY A 423 -6.18 -17.00 25.42
N ASP A 424 -7.18 -16.90 24.51
CA ASP A 424 -7.15 -15.93 23.42
C ASP A 424 -8.15 -14.78 23.59
N THR A 425 -8.66 -14.57 24.81
CA THR A 425 -9.53 -13.45 25.17
C THR A 425 -9.04 -12.76 26.44
N ALA A 426 -9.36 -11.47 26.56
CA ALA A 426 -9.20 -10.72 27.80
C ALA A 426 -10.56 -10.49 28.46
N SER A 427 -10.60 -10.56 29.79
CA SER A 427 -11.75 -10.12 30.57
C SER A 427 -11.67 -8.63 30.80
N VAL A 428 -12.50 -7.85 30.11
CA VAL A 428 -12.51 -6.40 30.13
C VAL A 428 -13.92 -5.85 30.31
N SER A 429 -14.05 -4.70 30.97
CA SER A 429 -15.31 -3.97 31.04
C SER A 429 -15.57 -3.22 29.76
N VAL A 430 -16.62 -3.56 29.04
CA VAL A 430 -16.98 -2.92 27.78
C VAL A 430 -17.71 -1.59 28.03
N ILE A 431 -17.53 -0.64 27.11
CA ILE A 431 -18.25 0.65 27.16
C ILE A 431 -19.49 0.53 26.30
N LYS A 432 -20.66 0.76 26.89
CA LYS A 432 -21.99 0.71 26.25
C LYS A 432 -22.55 2.13 26.09
N GLY A 433 -23.04 2.46 24.90
CA GLY A 433 -23.72 3.75 24.64
C GLY A 433 -22.88 4.98 25.02
N GLU A 434 -23.47 5.96 25.69
CA GLU A 434 -22.87 7.26 26.05
C GLU A 434 -21.86 7.17 27.23
N GLY A 435 -21.06 6.11 27.32
CA GLY A 435 -19.99 5.96 28.31
C GLY A 435 -20.35 5.10 29.52
N GLU A 436 -21.46 4.38 29.50
CA GLU A 436 -21.79 3.41 30.52
C GLU A 436 -20.83 2.21 30.49
N THR A 437 -20.13 1.98 31.61
CA THR A 437 -19.27 0.81 31.77
C THR A 437 -20.11 -0.42 32.13
N GLY A 438 -20.05 -1.44 31.24
CA GLY A 438 -20.69 -2.75 31.47
C GLY A 438 -19.88 -3.64 32.39
N SER A 439 -20.46 -4.79 32.73
CA SER A 439 -19.75 -5.87 33.45
C SER A 439 -18.57 -6.37 32.58
N PRO A 440 -17.52 -6.97 33.19
CA PRO A 440 -16.46 -7.63 32.45
C PRO A 440 -16.99 -8.74 31.53
N GLU A 441 -16.55 -8.70 30.27
CA GLU A 441 -16.85 -9.71 29.25
C GLU A 441 -15.53 -10.27 28.69
N ASN A 442 -15.54 -11.52 28.22
CA ASN A 442 -14.38 -12.10 27.53
C ASN A 442 -14.40 -11.65 26.06
N ILE A 443 -13.46 -10.78 25.70
CA ILE A 443 -13.35 -10.18 24.37
C ILE A 443 -12.06 -10.66 23.71
N GLY A 444 -12.13 -11.02 22.42
CA GLY A 444 -10.96 -11.39 21.63
C GLY A 444 -9.94 -10.25 21.56
N TYR A 445 -8.67 -10.60 21.55
CA TYR A 445 -7.62 -9.60 21.37
C TYR A 445 -7.71 -8.96 19.99
N ALA A 446 -7.54 -7.64 19.95
CA ALA A 446 -7.38 -6.87 18.71
C ALA A 446 -5.91 -6.73 18.30
N GLY A 447 -4.99 -6.85 19.25
CA GLY A 447 -3.57 -6.68 18.99
C GLY A 447 -2.67 -7.59 19.78
N LYS A 448 -1.60 -8.06 19.13
CA LYS A 448 -0.48 -8.79 19.71
C LYS A 448 0.81 -8.01 19.46
N LYS A 449 1.56 -7.68 20.50
CA LYS A 449 2.88 -7.07 20.37
C LYS A 449 3.89 -8.13 19.92
N LEU A 450 4.66 -7.82 18.90
CA LEU A 450 5.72 -8.70 18.43
C LEU A 450 6.93 -8.65 19.38
N GLU A 451 7.73 -9.73 19.38
CA GLU A 451 8.97 -9.81 20.14
C GLU A 451 9.98 -8.75 19.66
N GLU A 452 10.82 -8.25 20.55
CA GLU A 452 11.82 -7.22 20.21
C GLU A 452 12.85 -7.74 19.19
N GLU A 453 13.16 -9.04 19.25
CA GLU A 453 14.07 -9.68 18.31
C GLU A 453 13.54 -9.74 16.88
N GLN A 454 12.23 -9.67 16.68
CA GLN A 454 11.62 -9.61 15.35
C GLN A 454 11.77 -8.25 14.67
N GLY A 455 11.96 -7.19 15.46
CA GLY A 455 12.06 -5.83 14.95
C GLY A 455 10.71 -5.27 14.46
N MET A 456 10.77 -4.39 13.47
CA MET A 456 9.58 -3.78 12.87
C MET A 456 8.86 -4.76 11.96
N PRO A 457 7.55 -5.00 12.15
CA PRO A 457 6.78 -5.87 11.27
C PRO A 457 6.55 -5.24 9.90
N ALA A 458 6.72 -6.03 8.85
CA ALA A 458 6.26 -5.69 7.50
C ALA A 458 4.75 -5.94 7.34
N GLY A 459 4.22 -5.77 6.11
CA GLY A 459 2.82 -6.06 5.81
C GLY A 459 2.47 -7.54 6.06
N PRO A 460 1.26 -7.82 6.59
CA PRO A 460 0.84 -9.18 6.84
C PRO A 460 0.54 -9.94 5.55
N SER A 461 0.80 -11.24 5.52
CA SER A 461 0.32 -12.15 4.51
C SER A 461 -0.50 -13.27 5.15
N ILE A 462 -1.62 -13.67 4.54
CA ILE A 462 -2.48 -14.73 5.08
C ILE A 462 -2.61 -15.85 4.05
N ILE A 463 -2.15 -17.05 4.43
CA ILE A 463 -2.23 -18.27 3.60
C ILE A 463 -3.03 -19.30 4.38
N GLY A 464 -4.15 -19.75 3.80
CA GLY A 464 -5.06 -20.65 4.53
C GLY A 464 -5.59 -20.02 5.81
N ASN A 465 -5.28 -20.61 6.94
CA ASN A 465 -5.62 -20.12 8.28
C ASN A 465 -4.38 -19.64 9.06
N ARG A 466 -3.33 -19.24 8.39
CA ARG A 466 -2.12 -18.72 9.02
C ARG A 466 -1.80 -17.31 8.51
N ARG A 467 -1.46 -16.42 9.43
CA ARG A 467 -0.94 -15.09 9.18
C ARG A 467 0.58 -15.14 9.32
N PHE A 468 1.27 -14.63 8.33
CA PHE A 468 2.73 -14.51 8.31
C PHE A 468 3.12 -13.04 8.34
N THR A 469 3.94 -12.67 9.31
CA THR A 469 4.44 -11.30 9.48
C THR A 469 5.96 -11.31 9.51
N PRO A 470 6.64 -10.90 8.42
CA PRO A 470 8.08 -10.71 8.42
C PRO A 470 8.47 -9.53 9.33
N GLY A 471 9.64 -9.63 9.94
CA GLY A 471 10.21 -8.55 10.76
C GLY A 471 11.58 -8.08 10.25
N SER A 472 12.06 -6.93 10.73
CA SER A 472 13.36 -6.35 10.40
C SER A 472 14.51 -6.89 11.25
N GLY A 473 14.29 -7.88 12.10
CA GLY A 473 15.31 -8.46 12.98
C GLY A 473 16.47 -9.09 12.21
N THR A 474 17.67 -9.04 12.78
CA THR A 474 18.94 -9.44 12.13
C THR A 474 19.50 -10.77 12.60
N ASP A 475 18.86 -11.45 13.54
CA ASP A 475 19.31 -12.76 14.01
C ASP A 475 19.12 -13.83 12.96
N GLU A 476 19.98 -14.89 12.97
CA GLU A 476 20.09 -15.97 11.99
C GLU A 476 18.78 -16.70 11.67
N VAL A 477 17.72 -16.39 12.40
CA VAL A 477 16.34 -16.77 12.12
C VAL A 477 15.54 -15.49 12.14
N SER A 478 15.48 -14.78 11.01
CA SER A 478 14.45 -13.76 10.81
C SER A 478 13.10 -14.48 10.96
N LYS A 479 12.56 -14.42 12.18
CA LYS A 479 11.32 -15.11 12.52
C LYS A 479 10.21 -14.43 11.76
N ILE A 480 9.71 -15.10 10.74
CA ILE A 480 8.38 -14.81 10.25
C ILE A 480 7.45 -15.24 11.37
N GLU A 481 6.78 -14.27 12.01
CA GLU A 481 5.72 -14.62 12.95
C GLU A 481 4.63 -15.37 12.21
N ASP A 482 4.32 -16.56 12.67
CA ASP A 482 3.31 -17.45 12.10
C ASP A 482 2.17 -17.61 13.13
N THR A 483 1.13 -16.82 12.94
CA THR A 483 -0.03 -16.79 13.84
C THR A 483 -1.17 -17.61 13.27
N LEU A 484 -1.66 -18.59 14.03
CA LEU A 484 -2.85 -19.38 13.68
C LEU A 484 -4.11 -18.48 13.76
N LEU A 485 -4.92 -18.51 12.72
CA LEU A 485 -6.20 -17.82 12.64
C LEU A 485 -7.37 -18.80 12.75
N GLN A 486 -8.51 -18.33 13.26
CA GLN A 486 -9.73 -19.10 13.29
C GLN A 486 -10.18 -19.45 11.86
N SER A 487 -10.56 -20.72 11.65
CA SER A 487 -10.89 -21.27 10.32
C SER A 487 -12.19 -20.73 9.69
N ASN A 488 -13.06 -20.11 10.50
CA ASN A 488 -14.41 -19.69 10.10
C ASN A 488 -14.51 -18.23 9.61
N VAL A 489 -13.41 -17.56 9.34
CA VAL A 489 -13.46 -16.22 8.73
C VAL A 489 -13.98 -16.38 7.31
N SER A 490 -15.25 -16.02 7.09
CA SER A 490 -15.94 -16.22 5.80
C SER A 490 -15.18 -15.52 4.67
N ARG A 491 -15.01 -16.23 3.55
CA ARG A 491 -14.45 -15.65 2.33
C ARG A 491 -15.48 -14.67 1.77
N VAL A 492 -15.15 -13.39 1.68
CA VAL A 492 -15.91 -12.46 0.85
C VAL A 492 -15.56 -12.75 -0.60
N SER A 493 -16.51 -13.28 -1.36
CA SER A 493 -16.34 -13.50 -2.78
C SER A 493 -16.64 -12.21 -3.54
N GLY A 494 -15.69 -11.75 -4.32
CA GLY A 494 -15.84 -10.61 -5.23
C GLY A 494 -14.51 -9.88 -5.44
N ARG A 495 -14.23 -9.51 -6.69
CA ARG A 495 -13.07 -8.72 -7.05
C ARG A 495 -13.39 -7.25 -6.76
N LEU A 496 -12.72 -6.63 -5.77
CA LEU A 496 -12.87 -5.22 -5.43
C LEU A 496 -11.67 -4.37 -5.89
N SER A 497 -10.58 -5.02 -6.29
CA SER A 497 -9.39 -4.37 -6.80
C SER A 497 -8.75 -5.20 -7.92
N TRP A 498 -7.82 -4.61 -8.67
CA TRP A 498 -7.02 -5.30 -9.68
C TRP A 498 -5.94 -6.22 -9.09
N GLU A 499 -6.07 -6.63 -7.85
CA GLU A 499 -5.22 -7.67 -7.31
C GLU A 499 -5.63 -9.02 -7.91
N HIS A 500 -4.67 -9.71 -8.53
CA HIS A 500 -4.87 -11.04 -9.11
C HIS A 500 -5.20 -12.01 -7.98
N LEU A 501 -6.47 -12.37 -7.84
CA LEU A 501 -6.84 -13.56 -7.09
C LEU A 501 -6.64 -14.73 -8.04
N PHE A 502 -5.64 -15.58 -7.79
CA PHE A 502 -5.53 -16.85 -8.49
C PHE A 502 -6.84 -17.63 -8.26
N PRO A 503 -7.47 -18.18 -9.30
CA PRO A 503 -8.53 -19.14 -9.10
C PRO A 503 -7.97 -20.34 -8.34
N ASP A 504 -8.72 -20.82 -7.36
CA ASP A 504 -8.43 -22.06 -6.61
C ASP A 504 -8.31 -23.26 -7.55
#